data_2b7c70ccbe3a03adb8a652537f1ab0ad
#
_entry.id   2b7c70ccbe3a03adb8a652537f1ab0ad
#
_cell.length_a   1.000
_cell.length_b   1.000
_cell.length_c   1.000
_cell.angle_alpha   90.00
_cell.angle_beta   90.00
_cell.angle_gamma   90.00
#
_symmetry.space_group_name_H-M   'P 1'
#
loop_
_entity.id
_entity.type
_entity.pdbx_description
1 polymer ?
#
loop_
_entity_poly.entity_id
_entity_poly.type
_entity_poly.pdbx_seq_one_letter_code
_entity_poly.pdbx_strand_id
1 'polypeptide(L)'
;MARYTDSVCKLCRREKQKLFLKGQKCYTEKCPIESRNYAPGQHGLSRRSKVSEYGVQLREKQKIKRMYGLLETQFRNYFEKAIKQKGITGENLIKILERRLDNVIFRLGFAASRSQARQLIKHRHFMVNDRLVDIPSYLVSQGDIVKVKEKSKKLDAIHNSLKRVKESAYPWLTIDKATLTGTFLQVPERADVPLNANEQLVVELYSK
;
A
#
# COMPACT_ATOMS: atom_id res chain seq x y z
N MET A 1 11.36 -2.70 -12.34
CA MET A 1 11.41 -2.08 -10.99
C MET A 1 11.60 -3.19 -9.96
N ALA A 2 12.65 -3.12 -9.13
CA ALA A 2 12.93 -4.12 -8.11
C ALA A 2 11.81 -4.18 -7.06
N ARG A 3 11.56 -5.35 -6.49
CA ARG A 3 10.51 -5.61 -5.49
C ARG A 3 10.98 -6.69 -4.52
N TYR A 4 10.30 -6.77 -3.37
CA TYR A 4 10.45 -7.92 -2.47
C TYR A 4 9.79 -9.15 -3.09
N THR A 5 10.54 -10.25 -3.24
CA THR A 5 10.10 -11.48 -3.93
C THR A 5 9.88 -12.66 -2.97
N ASP A 6 10.44 -12.58 -1.76
CA ASP A 6 10.30 -13.63 -0.76
C ASP A 6 8.91 -13.72 -0.13
N SER A 7 8.75 -14.62 0.82
CA SER A 7 7.49 -14.85 1.52
C SER A 7 7.03 -13.63 2.33
N VAL A 8 6.02 -12.92 1.82
CA VAL A 8 5.46 -11.70 2.43
C VAL A 8 4.82 -11.94 3.81
N CYS A 9 4.38 -13.18 4.11
CA CYS A 9 3.84 -13.51 5.44
C CYS A 9 4.91 -13.43 6.54
N LYS A 10 6.20 -13.61 6.22
CA LYS A 10 7.30 -13.36 7.15
C LYS A 10 7.35 -11.89 7.60
N LEU A 11 6.95 -10.96 6.72
CA LEU A 11 6.92 -9.54 7.02
C LEU A 11 5.84 -9.21 8.07
N CYS A 12 4.62 -9.73 7.89
CA CYS A 12 3.52 -9.56 8.87
C CYS A 12 3.93 -10.11 10.25
N ARG A 13 4.49 -11.32 10.27
CA ARG A 13 4.96 -11.96 11.52
C ARG A 13 6.08 -11.15 12.21
N ARG A 14 6.99 -10.55 11.44
CA ARG A 14 8.05 -9.70 11.97
C ARG A 14 7.50 -8.44 12.65
N GLU A 15 6.47 -7.82 12.05
CA GLU A 15 5.80 -6.63 12.60
C GLU A 15 4.69 -6.98 13.61
N LYS A 16 4.38 -8.27 13.82
CA LYS A 16 3.31 -8.78 14.68
C LYS A 16 1.93 -8.18 14.34
N GLN A 17 1.73 -7.80 13.10
CA GLN A 17 0.52 -7.15 12.62
C GLN A 17 0.17 -7.61 11.22
N LYS A 18 -1.13 -7.70 10.91
CA LYS A 18 -1.59 -7.93 9.53
C LYS A 18 -1.31 -6.70 8.67
N LEU A 19 -0.48 -6.87 7.64
CA LEU A 19 -0.15 -5.82 6.66
C LEU A 19 -0.96 -5.97 5.36
N PHE A 20 -1.85 -6.96 5.28
CA PHE A 20 -2.74 -7.22 4.14
C PHE A 20 -2.03 -7.32 2.78
N LEU A 21 -0.89 -8.02 2.73
CA LEU A 21 -0.01 -8.10 1.56
C LEU A 21 -0.43 -9.16 0.53
N LYS A 22 -1.20 -10.18 0.92
CA LYS A 22 -1.63 -11.30 0.05
C LYS A 22 -3.08 -11.23 -0.41
N GLY A 23 -3.80 -10.18 -0.08
CA GLY A 23 -5.22 -10.05 -0.43
C GLY A 23 -6.08 -11.04 0.36
N GLN A 24 -6.90 -11.86 -0.32
CA GLN A 24 -7.95 -12.71 0.28
C GLN A 24 -7.47 -13.52 1.48
N LYS A 25 -6.31 -14.17 1.38
CA LYS A 25 -5.75 -14.98 2.45
C LYS A 25 -5.55 -14.22 3.77
N CYS A 26 -5.36 -12.90 3.72
CA CYS A 26 -5.15 -12.08 4.91
C CYS A 26 -6.42 -11.86 5.74
N TYR A 27 -7.59 -12.11 5.15
CA TYR A 27 -8.90 -11.93 5.79
C TYR A 27 -9.48 -13.26 6.30
N THR A 28 -8.83 -14.39 6.03
CA THR A 28 -9.28 -15.72 6.46
C THR A 28 -8.44 -16.19 7.64
N GLU A 29 -8.96 -17.17 8.38
CA GLU A 29 -8.27 -17.88 9.47
C GLU A 29 -6.96 -18.58 9.00
N LYS A 30 -6.85 -18.85 7.71
CA LYS A 30 -5.62 -19.39 7.07
C LYS A 30 -4.45 -18.38 7.03
N CYS A 31 -4.60 -17.19 7.64
CA CYS A 31 -3.54 -16.23 7.73
C CYS A 31 -2.45 -16.69 8.70
N PRO A 32 -1.16 -16.80 8.28
CA PRO A 32 -0.10 -17.33 9.14
C PRO A 32 0.17 -16.54 10.43
N ILE A 33 -0.32 -15.31 10.56
CA ILE A 33 -0.17 -14.56 11.81
C ILE A 33 -1.11 -15.05 12.90
N GLU A 34 -2.26 -15.63 12.51
CA GLU A 34 -3.20 -16.21 13.47
C GLU A 34 -2.61 -17.46 14.14
N SER A 35 -2.00 -18.34 13.35
CA SER A 35 -1.44 -19.59 13.85
C SER A 35 -0.01 -19.44 14.40
N ARG A 36 0.77 -18.46 13.94
CA ARG A 36 2.20 -18.29 14.26
C ARG A 36 2.54 -16.85 14.55
N ASN A 37 2.00 -16.29 15.63
CA ASN A 37 2.22 -14.89 16.02
C ASN A 37 3.59 -14.63 16.67
N TYR A 38 4.65 -15.14 16.05
CA TYR A 38 6.04 -14.91 16.47
C TYR A 38 6.92 -14.57 15.28
N ALA A 39 8.04 -13.90 15.53
CA ALA A 39 8.96 -13.47 14.48
C ALA A 39 9.48 -14.68 13.68
N PRO A 40 9.74 -14.53 12.38
CA PRO A 40 10.34 -15.60 11.59
C PRO A 40 11.81 -15.79 11.96
N GLY A 41 12.32 -17.01 11.77
CA GLY A 41 13.72 -17.39 12.04
C GLY A 41 13.87 -18.30 13.26
N GLN A 42 15.08 -18.82 13.47
CA GLN A 42 15.42 -19.77 14.53
C GLN A 42 15.07 -19.23 15.92
N HIS A 43 15.34 -17.98 16.18
CA HIS A 43 15.10 -17.32 17.47
C HIS A 43 13.71 -16.68 17.60
N GLY A 44 12.75 -17.06 16.74
CA GLY A 44 11.39 -16.47 16.75
C GLY A 44 10.63 -16.65 18.07
N LEU A 45 10.87 -17.75 18.78
CA LEU A 45 10.25 -18.11 20.06
C LEU A 45 11.11 -17.76 21.27
N SER A 46 12.38 -17.37 21.07
CA SER A 46 13.27 -17.05 22.18
C SER A 46 12.80 -15.81 22.94
N ARG A 47 13.22 -15.73 24.24
CA ARG A 47 12.94 -14.56 25.08
C ARG A 47 13.46 -13.28 24.41
N ARG A 48 12.61 -12.28 24.32
CA ARG A 48 12.96 -11.00 23.68
C ARG A 48 13.65 -10.09 24.67
N SER A 49 14.74 -9.49 24.24
CA SER A 49 15.33 -8.34 24.90
C SER A 49 14.40 -7.10 24.79
N LYS A 50 14.57 -6.15 25.70
CA LYS A 50 13.89 -4.85 25.64
C LYS A 50 14.23 -4.18 24.31
N VAL A 51 13.18 -3.71 23.59
CA VAL A 51 13.36 -3.04 22.30
C VAL A 51 13.88 -1.63 22.59
N SER A 52 14.99 -1.26 21.97
CA SER A 52 15.51 0.12 22.04
C SER A 52 14.59 1.09 21.32
N GLU A 53 14.67 2.37 21.66
CA GLU A 53 13.92 3.44 20.98
C GLU A 53 14.18 3.45 19.46
N TYR A 54 15.43 3.35 19.06
CA TYR A 54 15.81 3.17 17.65
C TYR A 54 15.09 1.97 17.02
N GLY A 55 15.02 0.85 17.75
CA GLY A 55 14.31 -0.35 17.28
C GLY A 55 12.82 -0.10 17.05
N VAL A 56 12.16 0.69 17.91
CA VAL A 56 10.74 1.07 17.74
C VAL A 56 10.57 1.93 16.49
N GLN A 57 11.35 2.98 16.34
CA GLN A 57 11.33 3.88 15.18
C GLN A 57 11.60 3.12 13.88
N LEU A 58 12.59 2.22 13.88
CA LEU A 58 12.89 1.38 12.73
C LEU A 58 11.73 0.44 12.36
N ARG A 59 11.03 -0.14 13.34
CA ARG A 59 9.87 -1.01 13.06
C ARG A 59 8.71 -0.22 12.45
N GLU A 60 8.40 0.96 12.92
CA GLU A 60 7.36 1.80 12.33
C GLU A 60 7.70 2.17 10.87
N LYS A 61 8.94 2.57 10.60
CA LYS A 61 9.40 2.80 9.22
C LYS A 61 9.21 1.56 8.35
N GLN A 62 9.69 0.40 8.82
CA GLN A 62 9.61 -0.85 8.07
C GLN A 62 8.15 -1.27 7.84
N LYS A 63 7.25 -1.01 8.79
CA LYS A 63 5.83 -1.29 8.69
C LYS A 63 5.21 -0.51 7.53
N ILE A 64 5.36 0.82 7.51
CA ILE A 64 4.84 1.67 6.43
C ILE A 64 5.45 1.24 5.08
N LYS A 65 6.77 1.15 4.99
CA LYS A 65 7.45 0.74 3.77
C LYS A 65 6.93 -0.59 3.20
N ARG A 66 6.69 -1.57 4.07
CA ARG A 66 6.19 -2.91 3.68
C ARG A 66 4.73 -2.90 3.27
N MET A 67 3.88 -2.12 3.94
CA MET A 67 2.48 -1.97 3.56
C MET A 67 2.32 -1.46 2.13
N TYR A 68 3.11 -0.47 1.73
CA TYR A 68 3.10 0.08 0.36
C TYR A 68 4.00 -0.71 -0.61
N GLY A 69 4.70 -1.75 -0.14
CA GLY A 69 5.54 -2.62 -0.98
C GLY A 69 6.74 -1.89 -1.59
N LEU A 70 7.33 -0.95 -0.87
CA LEU A 70 8.46 -0.13 -1.31
C LEU A 70 9.80 -0.73 -0.91
N LEU A 71 10.85 -0.44 -1.68
CA LEU A 71 12.23 -0.64 -1.30
C LEU A 71 12.79 0.59 -0.57
N GLU A 72 13.92 0.42 0.11
CA GLU A 72 14.50 1.47 0.97
C GLU A 72 14.80 2.76 0.20
N THR A 73 15.49 2.66 -0.93
CA THR A 73 15.84 3.83 -1.75
C THR A 73 14.60 4.61 -2.20
N GLN A 74 13.56 3.90 -2.66
CA GLN A 74 12.31 4.56 -3.06
C GLN A 74 11.61 5.24 -1.88
N PHE A 75 11.59 4.59 -0.72
CA PHE A 75 10.96 5.14 0.47
C PHE A 75 11.68 6.42 0.93
N ARG A 76 13.03 6.39 0.93
CA ARG A 76 13.85 7.56 1.24
C ARG A 76 13.59 8.72 0.28
N ASN A 77 13.54 8.46 -1.01
CA ASN A 77 13.22 9.49 -2.01
C ASN A 77 11.83 10.12 -1.80
N TYR A 78 10.84 9.33 -1.33
CA TYR A 78 9.52 9.90 -0.98
C TYR A 78 9.58 10.71 0.31
N PHE A 79 10.36 10.30 1.28
CA PHE A 79 10.57 11.05 2.50
C PHE A 79 11.26 12.41 2.22
N GLU A 80 12.29 12.43 1.40
CA GLU A 80 12.96 13.66 0.96
C GLU A 80 12.00 14.62 0.20
N LYS A 81 11.08 14.08 -0.59
CA LYS A 81 10.01 14.86 -1.23
C LYS A 81 9.01 15.40 -0.22
N ALA A 82 8.68 14.63 0.81
CA ALA A 82 7.75 15.05 1.86
C ALA A 82 8.30 16.19 2.72
N ILE A 83 9.60 16.17 3.03
CA ILE A 83 10.28 17.28 3.75
C ILE A 83 10.19 18.61 3.00
N LYS A 84 10.29 18.56 1.67
CA LYS A 84 10.25 19.77 0.82
C LYS A 84 8.85 20.39 0.72
N GLN A 85 7.82 19.69 1.14
CA GLN A 85 6.44 20.18 1.11
C GLN A 85 6.11 20.92 2.41
N LYS A 86 5.32 22.00 2.31
CA LYS A 86 4.80 22.72 3.48
C LYS A 86 3.88 21.83 4.32
N GLY A 87 3.96 21.94 5.63
CA GLY A 87 3.13 21.20 6.58
C GLY A 87 3.88 20.08 7.31
N ILE A 88 3.13 19.16 7.91
CA ILE A 88 3.68 18.05 8.72
C ILE A 88 4.28 16.98 7.80
N THR A 89 5.58 16.75 7.91
CA THR A 89 6.34 15.83 7.03
C THR A 89 5.77 14.41 7.02
N GLY A 90 5.35 13.89 8.18
CA GLY A 90 4.76 12.56 8.28
C GLY A 90 3.47 12.43 7.47
N GLU A 91 2.58 13.42 7.58
CA GLU A 91 1.34 13.47 6.79
C GLU A 91 1.62 13.58 5.28
N ASN A 92 2.55 14.47 4.91
CA ASN A 92 2.94 14.66 3.51
C ASN A 92 3.48 13.36 2.92
N LEU A 93 4.27 12.60 3.69
CA LEU A 93 4.74 11.28 3.28
C LEU A 93 3.57 10.34 2.98
N ILE A 94 2.58 10.25 3.87
CA ILE A 94 1.41 9.39 3.67
C ILE A 94 0.59 9.87 2.46
N LYS A 95 0.37 11.17 2.29
CA LYS A 95 -0.31 11.75 1.12
C LYS A 95 0.35 11.36 -0.20
N ILE A 96 1.69 11.42 -0.27
CA ILE A 96 2.45 11.00 -1.46
C ILE A 96 2.29 9.50 -1.70
N LEU A 97 2.34 8.67 -0.65
CA LEU A 97 2.21 7.22 -0.76
C LEU A 97 0.79 6.80 -1.20
N GLU A 98 -0.24 7.48 -0.74
CA GLU A 98 -1.63 7.21 -1.15
C GLU A 98 -1.90 7.61 -2.60
N ARG A 99 -1.23 8.62 -3.13
CA ARG A 99 -1.35 9.05 -4.54
C ARG A 99 -0.72 8.10 -5.55
N ARG A 100 0.03 7.09 -5.13
CA ARG A 100 0.65 6.14 -6.06
C ARG A 100 -0.39 5.30 -6.80
N LEU A 101 -0.22 5.13 -8.11
CA LEU A 101 -1.17 4.40 -8.95
C LEU A 101 -1.38 2.95 -8.48
N ASP A 102 -0.30 2.25 -8.03
CA ASP A 102 -0.44 0.90 -7.49
C ASP A 102 -1.31 0.84 -6.23
N ASN A 103 -1.25 1.89 -5.41
CA ASN A 103 -2.07 2.01 -4.22
C ASN A 103 -3.50 2.44 -4.56
N VAL A 104 -3.69 3.41 -5.45
CA VAL A 104 -5.02 3.87 -5.90
C VAL A 104 -5.81 2.69 -6.50
N ILE A 105 -5.21 1.90 -7.39
CA ILE A 105 -5.84 0.70 -7.98
C ILE A 105 -6.23 -0.33 -6.91
N PHE A 106 -5.38 -0.51 -5.90
CA PHE A 106 -5.69 -1.39 -4.77
C PHE A 106 -6.85 -0.85 -3.92
N ARG A 107 -6.87 0.46 -3.63
CA ARG A 107 -7.94 1.13 -2.87
C ARG A 107 -9.28 1.13 -3.62
N LEU A 108 -9.27 1.37 -4.92
CA LEU A 108 -10.44 1.23 -5.80
C LEU A 108 -10.96 -0.22 -5.89
N GLY A 109 -10.16 -1.21 -5.45
CA GLY A 109 -10.57 -2.62 -5.45
C GLY A 109 -10.36 -3.34 -6.77
N PHE A 110 -9.73 -2.75 -7.76
CA PHE A 110 -9.39 -3.43 -9.01
C PHE A 110 -8.34 -4.54 -8.82
N ALA A 111 -7.64 -4.56 -7.70
CA ALA A 111 -6.69 -5.59 -7.36
C ALA A 111 -6.82 -6.03 -5.90
N ALA A 112 -6.63 -7.31 -5.62
CA ALA A 112 -6.74 -7.87 -4.28
C ALA A 112 -5.55 -7.51 -3.37
N SER A 113 -4.44 -7.04 -3.95
CA SER A 113 -3.24 -6.60 -3.23
C SER A 113 -2.45 -5.58 -4.06
N ARG A 114 -1.63 -4.76 -3.38
CA ARG A 114 -0.71 -3.82 -4.07
C ARG A 114 0.27 -4.52 -5.00
N SER A 115 0.69 -5.75 -4.67
CA SER A 115 1.55 -6.56 -5.54
C SER A 115 0.86 -6.95 -6.84
N GLN A 116 -0.43 -7.33 -6.78
CA GLN A 116 -1.24 -7.62 -7.96
C GLN A 116 -1.52 -6.35 -8.75
N ALA A 117 -1.83 -5.23 -8.09
CA ALA A 117 -1.99 -3.95 -8.75
C ALA A 117 -0.75 -3.58 -9.58
N ARG A 118 0.44 -3.72 -9.00
CA ARG A 118 1.71 -3.49 -9.70
C ARG A 118 1.88 -4.36 -10.93
N GLN A 119 1.51 -5.64 -10.84
CA GLN A 119 1.58 -6.56 -11.97
C GLN A 119 0.62 -6.13 -13.08
N LEU A 120 -0.62 -5.85 -12.75
CA LEU A 120 -1.63 -5.43 -13.72
C LEU A 120 -1.25 -4.11 -14.40
N ILE A 121 -0.69 -3.14 -13.67
CA ILE A 121 -0.18 -1.89 -14.26
C ILE A 121 0.93 -2.19 -15.26
N LYS A 122 1.93 -2.98 -14.88
CA LYS A 122 3.04 -3.33 -15.77
C LYS A 122 2.60 -4.10 -17.01
N HIS A 123 1.53 -4.86 -16.90
CA HIS A 123 0.92 -5.56 -18.04
C HIS A 123 -0.02 -4.64 -18.86
N ARG A 124 -0.05 -3.34 -18.56
CA ARG A 124 -0.78 -2.32 -19.34
C ARG A 124 -2.29 -2.53 -19.36
N HIS A 125 -2.87 -2.95 -18.22
CA HIS A 125 -4.32 -3.13 -18.08
C HIS A 125 -5.07 -1.86 -17.66
N PHE A 126 -4.37 -0.78 -17.31
CA PHE A 126 -4.96 0.47 -16.82
C PHE A 126 -4.57 1.68 -17.67
N MET A 127 -5.47 2.63 -17.70
CA MET A 127 -5.31 3.93 -18.32
C MET A 127 -5.61 5.02 -17.27
N VAL A 128 -4.91 6.14 -17.35
CA VAL A 128 -5.18 7.35 -16.57
C VAL A 128 -5.44 8.49 -17.55
N ASN A 129 -6.61 9.13 -17.46
CA ASN A 129 -7.05 10.19 -18.39
C ASN A 129 -6.86 9.78 -19.85
N ASP A 130 -7.33 8.55 -20.18
CA ASP A 130 -7.28 7.92 -21.50
C ASP A 130 -5.86 7.62 -22.04
N ARG A 131 -4.83 7.84 -21.23
CA ARG A 131 -3.44 7.48 -21.55
C ARG A 131 -3.04 6.17 -20.88
N LEU A 132 -2.40 5.29 -21.61
CA LEU A 132 -1.89 4.03 -21.08
C LEU A 132 -0.72 4.31 -20.13
N VAL A 133 -0.81 3.84 -18.88
CA VAL A 133 0.24 4.01 -17.87
C VAL A 133 0.71 2.65 -17.40
N ASP A 134 2.02 2.36 -17.52
CA ASP A 134 2.66 1.12 -17.09
C ASP A 134 3.64 1.31 -15.92
N ILE A 135 3.61 2.50 -15.30
CA ILE A 135 4.48 2.88 -14.18
C ILE A 135 3.69 2.83 -12.87
N PRO A 136 3.92 1.81 -12.00
CA PRO A 136 3.21 1.68 -10.73
C PRO A 136 3.41 2.84 -9.74
N SER A 137 4.53 3.55 -9.87
CA SER A 137 4.87 4.70 -9.04
C SER A 137 4.34 6.03 -9.58
N TYR A 138 3.55 6.02 -10.66
CA TYR A 138 2.87 7.21 -11.16
C TYR A 138 2.04 7.85 -10.03
N LEU A 139 2.15 9.16 -9.88
CA LEU A 139 1.42 9.92 -8.87
C LEU A 139 0.14 10.48 -9.49
N VAL A 140 -0.97 9.93 -9.04
CA VAL A 140 -2.30 10.36 -9.45
C VAL A 140 -2.60 11.74 -8.85
N SER A 141 -3.17 12.61 -9.64
CA SER A 141 -3.58 13.97 -9.25
C SER A 141 -5.08 14.03 -8.97
N GLN A 142 -5.50 15.07 -8.29
CA GLN A 142 -6.91 15.34 -8.08
C GLN A 142 -7.63 15.49 -9.42
N GLY A 143 -8.80 14.85 -9.54
CA GLY A 143 -9.60 14.84 -10.77
C GLY A 143 -9.19 13.76 -11.77
N ASP A 144 -8.06 13.06 -11.58
CA ASP A 144 -7.66 11.99 -12.49
C ASP A 144 -8.63 10.83 -12.48
N ILE A 145 -8.92 10.30 -13.66
CA ILE A 145 -9.79 9.15 -13.89
C ILE A 145 -8.93 7.93 -14.24
N VAL A 146 -9.02 6.89 -13.43
CA VAL A 146 -8.35 5.60 -13.66
C VAL A 146 -9.35 4.63 -14.27
N LYS A 147 -9.07 4.13 -15.47
CA LYS A 147 -9.94 3.21 -16.21
C LYS A 147 -9.26 1.87 -16.47
N VAL A 148 -10.04 0.80 -16.48
CA VAL A 148 -9.58 -0.49 -16.99
C VAL A 148 -9.66 -0.46 -18.52
N LYS A 149 -8.58 -0.90 -19.20
CA LYS A 149 -8.53 -0.98 -20.66
C LYS A 149 -9.62 -1.94 -21.18
N GLU A 150 -10.28 -1.60 -22.29
CA GLU A 150 -11.40 -2.37 -22.85
C GLU A 150 -11.10 -3.87 -22.98
N LYS A 151 -9.97 -4.21 -23.59
CA LYS A 151 -9.53 -5.62 -23.75
C LYS A 151 -9.33 -6.35 -22.43
N SER A 152 -9.18 -5.62 -21.32
CA SER A 152 -8.89 -6.16 -19.99
C SER A 152 -10.12 -6.21 -19.08
N LYS A 153 -11.26 -5.68 -19.51
CA LYS A 153 -12.52 -5.70 -18.74
C LYS A 153 -13.03 -7.11 -18.42
N LYS A 154 -12.66 -8.10 -19.24
CA LYS A 154 -13.05 -9.51 -19.06
C LYS A 154 -12.18 -10.28 -18.05
N LEU A 155 -11.22 -9.64 -17.40
CA LEU A 155 -10.31 -10.31 -16.47
C LEU A 155 -11.01 -10.65 -15.13
N ASP A 156 -11.18 -11.93 -14.86
CA ASP A 156 -11.78 -12.47 -13.62
C ASP A 156 -11.06 -11.95 -12.36
N ALA A 157 -9.75 -11.71 -12.44
CA ALA A 157 -8.96 -11.19 -11.34
C ALA A 157 -9.45 -9.80 -10.85
N ILE A 158 -9.90 -8.95 -11.78
CA ILE A 158 -10.45 -7.62 -11.48
C ILE A 158 -11.84 -7.76 -10.87
N HIS A 159 -12.72 -8.53 -11.51
CA HIS A 159 -14.10 -8.75 -11.05
C HIS A 159 -14.14 -9.40 -9.66
N ASN A 160 -13.31 -10.42 -9.41
CA ASN A 160 -13.22 -11.08 -8.12
C ASN A 160 -12.68 -10.16 -7.01
N SER A 161 -11.86 -9.17 -7.36
CA SER A 161 -11.37 -8.17 -6.42
C SER A 161 -12.45 -7.15 -6.07
N LEU A 162 -13.20 -6.67 -7.07
CA LEU A 162 -14.27 -5.68 -6.92
C LEU A 162 -15.44 -6.14 -6.04
N LYS A 163 -15.78 -7.43 -6.09
CA LYS A 163 -16.84 -8.01 -5.23
C LYS A 163 -16.61 -7.78 -3.73
N ARG A 164 -15.41 -7.43 -3.31
CA ARG A 164 -15.01 -7.29 -1.90
C ARG A 164 -15.01 -5.86 -1.40
N VAL A 165 -14.91 -4.91 -2.30
CA VAL A 165 -14.83 -3.50 -1.93
C VAL A 165 -16.23 -2.93 -1.87
N LYS A 166 -16.58 -2.37 -0.70
CA LYS A 166 -17.80 -1.60 -0.54
C LYS A 166 -17.66 -0.30 -1.34
N GLU A 167 -18.73 0.11 -1.97
CA GLU A 167 -18.83 1.43 -2.55
C GLU A 167 -18.59 2.46 -1.44
N SER A 168 -17.89 3.53 -1.75
CA SER A 168 -17.56 4.59 -0.77
C SER A 168 -16.69 4.14 0.42
N ALA A 169 -15.89 3.08 0.27
CA ALA A 169 -14.95 2.64 1.31
C ALA A 169 -13.91 3.71 1.67
N TYR A 170 -13.64 4.63 0.75
CA TYR A 170 -12.65 5.72 0.90
C TYR A 170 -13.25 7.03 0.39
N PRO A 171 -13.38 8.08 1.22
CA PRO A 171 -14.05 9.33 0.85
C PRO A 171 -13.37 10.11 -0.28
N TRP A 172 -12.08 9.87 -0.51
CA TRP A 172 -11.31 10.51 -1.59
C TRP A 172 -11.31 9.76 -2.93
N LEU A 173 -12.04 8.64 -3.01
CA LEU A 173 -12.13 7.82 -4.21
C LEU A 173 -13.59 7.51 -4.53
N THR A 174 -13.97 7.65 -5.79
CA THR A 174 -15.24 7.10 -6.30
C THR A 174 -14.97 6.00 -7.29
N ILE A 175 -15.85 5.00 -7.32
CA ILE A 175 -15.78 3.89 -8.25
C ILE A 175 -17.12 3.68 -8.94
N ASP A 176 -17.07 3.55 -10.25
CA ASP A 176 -18.17 3.03 -11.05
C ASP A 176 -17.83 1.59 -11.48
N LYS A 177 -18.54 0.64 -10.88
CA LYS A 177 -18.32 -0.78 -11.14
C LYS A 177 -18.84 -1.22 -12.51
N ALA A 178 -19.82 -0.50 -13.08
CA ALA A 178 -20.39 -0.84 -14.37
C ALA A 178 -19.40 -0.55 -15.51
N THR A 179 -18.79 0.63 -15.46
CA THR A 179 -17.82 1.06 -16.47
C THR A 179 -16.39 0.63 -16.15
N LEU A 180 -16.12 0.13 -14.93
CA LEU A 180 -14.78 -0.17 -14.37
C LEU A 180 -13.88 1.06 -14.40
N THR A 181 -14.43 2.17 -13.94
CA THR A 181 -13.70 3.45 -13.80
C THR A 181 -13.66 3.89 -12.35
N GLY A 182 -12.60 4.55 -11.96
CA GLY A 182 -12.47 5.16 -10.64
C GLY A 182 -11.92 6.57 -10.77
N THR A 183 -12.41 7.49 -9.95
CA THR A 183 -11.96 8.88 -9.93
C THR A 183 -11.26 9.20 -8.61
N PHE A 184 -10.13 9.87 -8.69
CA PHE A 184 -9.41 10.39 -7.54
C PHE A 184 -9.90 11.80 -7.23
N LEU A 185 -10.82 11.94 -6.26
CA LEU A 185 -11.51 13.20 -5.97
C LEU A 185 -10.60 14.25 -5.34
N GLN A 186 -9.87 13.85 -4.31
CA GLN A 186 -9.00 14.75 -3.53
C GLN A 186 -7.84 14.01 -2.91
N VAL A 187 -6.83 14.73 -2.47
CA VAL A 187 -5.72 14.14 -1.71
C VAL A 187 -6.24 13.83 -0.30
N PRO A 188 -6.11 12.59 0.18
CA PRO A 188 -6.64 12.21 1.49
C PRO A 188 -5.94 12.96 2.62
N GLU A 189 -6.70 13.30 3.67
CA GLU A 189 -6.15 13.74 4.93
C GLU A 189 -5.64 12.54 5.74
N ARG A 190 -4.79 12.79 6.74
CA ARG A 190 -4.24 11.70 7.56
C ARG A 190 -5.32 10.89 8.28
N ALA A 191 -6.38 11.56 8.74
CA ALA A 191 -7.48 10.93 9.44
C ALA A 191 -8.26 9.93 8.57
N ASP A 192 -8.39 10.19 7.29
CA ASP A 192 -9.13 9.34 6.35
C ASP A 192 -8.37 8.03 6.05
N VAL A 193 -7.02 8.06 6.14
CA VAL A 193 -6.20 6.91 5.74
C VAL A 193 -6.18 5.84 6.83
N PRO A 194 -6.73 4.64 6.59
CA PRO A 194 -6.71 3.55 7.55
C PRO A 194 -5.31 2.92 7.64
N LEU A 195 -4.41 3.61 8.31
CA LEU A 195 -3.02 3.20 8.51
C LEU A 195 -2.75 3.06 10.01
N ASN A 196 -2.53 1.83 10.47
CA ASN A 196 -2.12 1.57 11.84
C ASN A 196 -0.58 1.61 11.96
N ALA A 197 -0.02 2.80 11.82
CA ALA A 197 1.40 3.08 12.00
C ALA A 197 1.60 4.53 12.43
N ASN A 198 2.66 4.78 13.19
CA ASN A 198 3.01 6.12 13.65
C ASN A 198 4.09 6.71 12.72
N GLU A 199 3.67 7.66 11.89
CA GLU A 199 4.55 8.36 10.95
C GLU A 199 5.52 9.32 11.63
N GLN A 200 5.18 9.82 12.83
CA GLN A 200 6.07 10.70 13.60
C GLN A 200 7.39 9.99 13.97
N LEU A 201 7.30 8.74 14.40
CA LEU A 201 8.49 7.92 14.69
C LEU A 201 9.38 7.70 13.45
N VAL A 202 8.80 7.74 12.25
CA VAL A 202 9.55 7.66 11.00
C VAL A 202 10.31 8.96 10.75
N VAL A 203 9.67 10.11 11.02
CA VAL A 203 10.32 11.42 10.91
C VAL A 203 11.51 11.52 11.87
N GLU A 204 11.30 11.13 13.13
CA GLU A 204 12.34 11.10 14.14
C GLU A 204 13.54 10.21 13.75
N LEU A 205 13.26 9.04 13.16
CA LEU A 205 14.31 8.12 12.69
C LEU A 205 15.21 8.75 11.61
N TYR A 206 14.64 9.53 10.71
CA TYR A 206 15.39 10.16 9.62
C TYR A 206 15.97 11.53 9.98
N SER A 207 15.61 12.09 11.12
CA SER A 207 16.13 13.35 11.65
C SER A 207 17.38 13.17 12.52
N LYS A 208 17.80 11.92 12.75
CA LYS A 208 18.99 11.55 13.54
C LYS A 208 20.26 11.54 12.68
#